data_bc1713457c5847fac0ed44ad71198e84
#
_entry.id   bc1713457c5847fac0ed44ad71198e84
#
_cell.length_a   1.000
_cell.length_b   1.000
_cell.length_c   1.000
_cell.angle_alpha   90.00
_cell.angle_beta   90.00
_cell.angle_gamma   90.00
#
_symmetry.space_group_name_H-M   'P 1'
#
loop_
_entity.id
_entity.type
_entity.pdbx_description
1 polymer ?
#
loop_
_entity_poly.entity_id
_entity_poly.type
_entity_poly.pdbx_seq_one_letter_code
_entity_poly.pdbx_strand_id
1 'polypeptide(L)'
;MLRAARERFSCTGYAGTSMDGIAEATGLGKGSLYGAFGGKQGLFRLVFDEYCTAAVEQARRDLDGPDDEAFARLATHVRAVAVATAADVARRGCLLAKGTAELAEHDPVVAARSLRTLDELEQILTTDIEACQRHGDLDPAADPNALAVLLLAVLRGIEALGKGGKDEAALHTVAETALAILPRP
;
A
#
# COMPACT_ATOMS: atom_id res chain seq x y z
N MET A 1 -9.35 18.50 5.24
CA MET A 1 -8.03 19.07 5.05
C MET A 1 -6.99 17.96 4.76
N LEU A 2 -6.72 17.00 5.67
CA LEU A 2 -5.72 15.94 5.45
C LEU A 2 -6.00 15.11 4.19
N ARG A 3 -7.26 14.82 3.87
CA ARG A 3 -7.63 14.14 2.63
C ARG A 3 -7.18 14.91 1.37
N ALA A 4 -7.34 16.24 1.32
CA ALA A 4 -6.91 17.04 0.18
C ALA A 4 -5.36 17.10 0.08
N ALA A 5 -4.66 17.19 1.22
CA ALA A 5 -3.21 17.12 1.25
C ALA A 5 -2.71 15.73 0.79
N ARG A 6 -3.36 14.63 1.25
CA ARG A 6 -3.07 13.27 0.79
C ARG A 6 -3.23 13.13 -0.73
N GLU A 7 -4.32 13.66 -1.28
CA GLU A 7 -4.57 13.64 -2.71
C GLU A 7 -3.41 14.29 -3.48
N ARG A 8 -2.98 15.50 -3.05
CA ARG A 8 -1.85 16.20 -3.67
C ARG A 8 -0.55 15.39 -3.60
N PHE A 9 -0.19 14.90 -2.41
CA PHE A 9 1.02 14.09 -2.25
C PHE A 9 0.96 12.77 -3.04
N SER A 10 -0.21 12.14 -3.12
CA SER A 10 -0.39 10.92 -3.92
C SER A 10 -0.23 11.17 -5.41
N CYS A 11 -0.74 12.30 -5.93
CA CYS A 11 -0.62 12.63 -7.35
C CYS A 11 0.81 13.00 -7.73
N THR A 12 1.44 13.95 -7.02
CA THR A 12 2.69 14.62 -7.45
C THR A 12 3.92 14.25 -6.62
N GLY A 13 3.78 13.42 -5.59
CA GLY A 13 4.85 13.09 -4.65
C GLY A 13 5.16 14.24 -3.68
N TYR A 14 6.15 14.02 -2.82
CA TYR A 14 6.60 15.06 -1.89
C TYR A 14 7.28 16.21 -2.65
N ALA A 15 8.24 15.91 -3.52
CA ALA A 15 8.99 16.93 -4.25
C ALA A 15 8.10 17.82 -5.13
N GLY A 16 7.14 17.21 -5.85
CA GLY A 16 6.23 17.91 -6.76
C GLY A 16 5.07 18.65 -6.07
N THR A 17 4.90 18.51 -4.77
CA THR A 17 3.83 19.20 -4.02
C THR A 17 4.35 20.49 -3.38
N SER A 18 3.68 21.62 -3.59
CA SER A 18 3.97 22.90 -2.93
C SER A 18 2.96 23.20 -1.82
N MET A 19 3.38 24.00 -0.81
CA MET A 19 2.47 24.47 0.24
C MET A 19 1.37 25.39 -0.34
N ASP A 20 1.65 26.07 -1.46
CA ASP A 20 0.65 26.88 -2.17
C ASP A 20 -0.44 26.02 -2.78
N GLY A 21 -0.05 24.95 -3.49
CA GLY A 21 -1.00 23.99 -4.03
C GLY A 21 -1.83 23.28 -2.96
N ILE A 22 -1.25 23.04 -1.76
CA ILE A 22 -2.01 22.52 -0.63
C ILE A 22 -2.98 23.56 -0.07
N ALA A 23 -2.55 24.80 0.09
CA ALA A 23 -3.41 25.91 0.56
C ALA A 23 -4.61 26.08 -0.37
N GLU A 24 -4.40 26.10 -1.68
CA GLU A 24 -5.44 26.14 -2.70
C GLU A 24 -6.42 24.95 -2.59
N ALA A 25 -5.87 23.73 -2.51
CA ALA A 25 -6.70 22.51 -2.45
C ALA A 25 -7.50 22.37 -1.16
N THR A 26 -7.04 22.99 -0.07
CA THR A 26 -7.70 22.91 1.25
C THR A 26 -8.58 24.11 1.58
N GLY A 27 -8.42 25.21 0.86
CA GLY A 27 -9.04 26.50 1.18
C GLY A 27 -8.46 27.19 2.42
N LEU A 28 -7.31 26.72 2.94
CA LEU A 28 -6.67 27.26 4.14
C LEU A 28 -5.56 28.25 3.79
N GLY A 29 -5.40 29.29 4.61
CA GLY A 29 -4.28 30.22 4.46
C GLY A 29 -2.93 29.53 4.77
N LYS A 30 -1.87 29.90 4.05
CA LYS A 30 -0.50 29.38 4.29
C LYS A 30 -0.06 29.53 5.75
N GLY A 31 -0.32 30.67 6.38
CA GLY A 31 0.01 30.91 7.77
C GLY A 31 -0.59 29.87 8.72
N SER A 32 -1.85 29.49 8.48
CA SER A 32 -2.54 28.43 9.25
C SER A 32 -1.89 27.06 9.04
N LEU A 33 -1.49 26.74 7.81
CA LEU A 33 -0.82 25.47 7.51
C LEU A 33 0.57 25.40 8.14
N TYR A 34 1.35 26.49 8.08
CA TYR A 34 2.66 26.54 8.74
C TYR A 34 2.54 26.49 10.25
N GLY A 35 1.58 27.21 10.83
CA GLY A 35 1.33 27.20 12.27
C GLY A 35 0.89 25.84 12.80
N ALA A 36 0.05 25.10 12.04
CA ALA A 36 -0.47 23.80 12.46
C ALA A 36 0.52 22.64 12.26
N PHE A 37 1.35 22.68 11.20
CA PHE A 37 2.16 21.51 10.77
C PHE A 37 3.67 21.79 10.74
N GLY A 38 4.11 23.01 10.99
CA GLY A 38 5.52 23.41 10.89
C GLY A 38 6.07 23.44 9.45
N GLY A 39 5.21 23.22 8.44
CA GLY A 39 5.59 23.23 7.03
C GLY A 39 5.28 21.93 6.28
N LYS A 40 5.79 21.83 5.04
CA LYS A 40 5.50 20.71 4.14
C LYS A 40 5.91 19.35 4.71
N GLN A 41 7.07 19.29 5.36
CA GLN A 41 7.60 18.05 5.93
C GLN A 41 6.71 17.53 7.08
N GLY A 42 6.33 18.39 8.02
CA GLY A 42 5.45 18.01 9.13
C GLY A 42 4.07 17.55 8.64
N LEU A 43 3.49 18.28 7.67
CA LEU A 43 2.23 17.88 7.07
C LEU A 43 2.35 16.55 6.31
N PHE A 44 3.44 16.34 5.57
CA PHE A 44 3.68 15.09 4.85
C PHE A 44 3.78 13.91 5.82
N ARG A 45 4.58 14.03 6.90
CA ARG A 45 4.72 12.96 7.90
C ARG A 45 3.38 12.55 8.50
N LEU A 46 2.50 13.50 8.80
CA LEU A 46 1.17 13.23 9.33
C LEU A 46 0.30 12.50 8.30
N VAL A 47 0.24 13.00 7.07
CA VAL A 47 -0.53 12.39 5.97
C VAL A 47 0.00 10.99 5.63
N PHE A 48 1.32 10.82 5.67
CA PHE A 48 1.99 9.55 5.41
C PHE A 48 1.67 8.52 6.49
N ASP A 49 1.71 8.92 7.76
CA ASP A 49 1.35 8.05 8.89
C ASP A 49 -0.12 7.60 8.82
N GLU A 50 -1.05 8.51 8.58
CA GLU A 50 -2.47 8.17 8.37
C GLU A 50 -2.67 7.20 7.19
N TYR A 51 -1.95 7.43 6.08
CA TYR A 51 -2.02 6.54 4.92
C TYR A 51 -1.51 5.14 5.25
N CYS A 52 -0.36 5.04 5.90
CA CYS A 52 0.24 3.77 6.29
C CYS A 52 -0.66 3.01 7.27
N THR A 53 -1.21 3.69 8.28
CA THR A 53 -2.16 3.11 9.23
C THR A 53 -3.40 2.56 8.51
N ALA A 54 -4.00 3.36 7.62
CA ALA A 54 -5.18 2.94 6.87
C ALA A 54 -4.90 1.74 5.95
N ALA A 55 -3.71 1.67 5.35
CA ALA A 55 -3.31 0.54 4.50
C ALA A 55 -3.17 -0.77 5.30
N VAL A 56 -2.53 -0.72 6.47
CA VAL A 56 -2.40 -1.87 7.38
C VAL A 56 -3.77 -2.33 7.90
N GLU A 57 -4.60 -1.39 8.35
CA GLU A 57 -5.94 -1.70 8.83
C GLU A 57 -6.84 -2.30 7.74
N GLN A 58 -6.70 -1.83 6.50
CA GLN A 58 -7.44 -2.41 5.37
C GLN A 58 -6.98 -3.84 5.10
N ALA A 59 -5.67 -4.10 5.01
CA ALA A 59 -5.15 -5.44 4.81
C ALA A 59 -5.59 -6.39 5.93
N ARG A 60 -5.57 -5.91 7.17
CA ARG A 60 -6.04 -6.71 8.33
C ARG A 60 -7.51 -7.07 8.21
N ARG A 61 -8.38 -6.13 7.82
CA ARG A 61 -9.81 -6.42 7.60
C ARG A 61 -10.05 -7.39 6.46
N ASP A 62 -9.29 -7.26 5.37
CA ASP A 62 -9.44 -8.09 4.18
C ASP A 62 -9.00 -9.54 4.42
N LEU A 63 -8.01 -9.74 5.31
CA LEU A 63 -7.37 -11.02 5.59
C LEU A 63 -7.71 -11.59 6.98
N ASP A 64 -8.75 -11.07 7.65
CA ASP A 64 -9.29 -11.62 8.90
C ASP A 64 -10.45 -12.57 8.60
N GLY A 65 -10.44 -13.74 9.22
CA GLY A 65 -11.51 -14.73 9.09
C GLY A 65 -11.08 -16.18 9.38
N PRO A 66 -11.98 -17.15 9.20
CA PRO A 66 -11.72 -18.55 9.48
C PRO A 66 -10.77 -19.19 8.45
N ASP A 67 -10.07 -20.27 8.85
CA ASP A 67 -9.04 -20.94 8.03
C ASP A 67 -9.61 -21.52 6.73
N ASP A 68 -10.84 -22.03 6.72
CA ASP A 68 -11.50 -22.61 5.54
C ASP A 68 -11.84 -21.59 4.44
N GLU A 69 -11.76 -20.30 4.73
CA GLU A 69 -11.93 -19.23 3.77
C GLU A 69 -10.59 -18.51 3.44
N ALA A 70 -9.48 -18.92 4.04
CA ALA A 70 -8.21 -18.19 3.96
C ALA A 70 -7.74 -17.96 2.53
N PHE A 71 -7.68 -18.99 1.69
CA PHE A 71 -7.25 -18.85 0.31
C PHE A 71 -8.19 -17.98 -0.53
N ALA A 72 -9.50 -18.07 -0.28
CA ALA A 72 -10.48 -17.25 -1.00
C ALA A 72 -10.33 -15.76 -0.67
N ARG A 73 -10.10 -15.40 0.62
CA ARG A 73 -9.83 -14.00 1.01
C ARG A 73 -8.48 -13.51 0.51
N LEU A 74 -7.41 -14.32 0.58
CA LEU A 74 -6.12 -13.98 -0.01
C LEU A 74 -6.25 -13.64 -1.49
N ALA A 75 -6.90 -14.52 -2.25
CA ALA A 75 -7.14 -14.30 -3.67
C ALA A 75 -7.99 -13.05 -3.92
N THR A 76 -9.01 -12.82 -3.11
CA THR A 76 -9.85 -11.61 -3.18
C THR A 76 -9.03 -10.35 -2.92
N HIS A 77 -8.18 -10.35 -1.89
CA HIS A 77 -7.31 -9.21 -1.56
C HIS A 77 -6.34 -8.89 -2.71
N VAL A 78 -5.65 -9.90 -3.26
CA VAL A 78 -4.71 -9.72 -4.37
C VAL A 78 -5.42 -9.15 -5.62
N ARG A 79 -6.60 -9.68 -5.98
CA ARG A 79 -7.42 -9.18 -7.08
C ARG A 79 -7.93 -7.76 -6.83
N ALA A 80 -8.36 -7.47 -5.60
CA ALA A 80 -8.86 -6.14 -5.22
C ALA A 80 -7.80 -5.05 -5.43
N VAL A 81 -6.53 -5.32 -5.12
CA VAL A 81 -5.43 -4.39 -5.39
C VAL A 81 -5.28 -4.12 -6.88
N ALA A 82 -5.36 -5.15 -7.74
CA ALA A 82 -5.30 -4.97 -9.19
C ALA A 82 -6.48 -4.14 -9.73
N VAL A 83 -7.70 -4.46 -9.30
CA VAL A 83 -8.92 -3.72 -9.66
C VAL A 83 -8.88 -2.27 -9.20
N ALA A 84 -8.51 -2.01 -7.94
CA ALA A 84 -8.41 -0.66 -7.39
C ALA A 84 -7.33 0.16 -8.11
N THR A 85 -6.22 -0.49 -8.48
CA THR A 85 -5.14 0.16 -9.25
C THR A 85 -5.59 0.51 -10.67
N ALA A 86 -6.31 -0.38 -11.35
CA ALA A 86 -6.86 -0.13 -12.68
C ALA A 86 -7.90 1.02 -12.66
N ALA A 87 -8.73 1.08 -11.62
CA ALA A 87 -9.74 2.10 -11.44
C ALA A 87 -9.17 3.49 -11.07
N ASP A 88 -7.90 3.59 -10.70
CA ASP A 88 -7.25 4.86 -10.34
C ASP A 88 -6.88 5.68 -11.58
N VAL A 89 -7.89 6.34 -12.17
CA VAL A 89 -7.74 7.18 -13.38
C VAL A 89 -6.65 8.26 -13.20
N ALA A 90 -6.47 8.77 -11.99
CA ALA A 90 -5.44 9.77 -11.67
C ALA A 90 -4.03 9.17 -11.57
N ARG A 91 -3.90 7.85 -11.64
CA ARG A 91 -2.63 7.11 -11.51
C ARG A 91 -1.80 7.57 -10.31
N ARG A 92 -2.46 7.74 -9.16
CA ARG A 92 -1.82 8.19 -7.92
C ARG A 92 -0.75 7.20 -7.47
N GLY A 93 -1.05 5.91 -7.60
CA GLY A 93 -0.21 4.84 -7.12
C GLY A 93 -0.08 4.82 -5.59
N CYS A 94 0.90 4.10 -5.08
CA CYS A 94 1.11 3.90 -3.65
C CYS A 94 1.88 5.06 -3.02
N LEU A 95 1.28 5.75 -2.03
CA LEU A 95 1.97 6.82 -1.30
C LEU A 95 3.09 6.27 -0.41
N LEU A 96 2.96 5.03 0.12
CA LEU A 96 4.03 4.35 0.85
C LEU A 96 5.28 4.22 -0.02
N ALA A 97 5.14 3.66 -1.23
CA ALA A 97 6.27 3.48 -2.15
C ALA A 97 6.90 4.83 -2.56
N LYS A 98 6.07 5.84 -2.85
CA LYS A 98 6.57 7.19 -3.18
C LYS A 98 7.30 7.84 -2.03
N GLY A 99 6.69 7.87 -0.84
CA GLY A 99 7.29 8.49 0.34
C GLY A 99 8.61 7.82 0.69
N THR A 100 8.66 6.48 0.61
CA THR A 100 9.90 5.73 0.82
C THR A 100 10.97 6.13 -0.19
N ALA A 101 10.65 6.13 -1.49
CA ALA A 101 11.61 6.45 -2.55
C ALA A 101 12.13 7.90 -2.49
N GLU A 102 11.27 8.87 -2.12
CA GLU A 102 11.65 10.28 -2.12
C GLU A 102 12.32 10.73 -0.81
N LEU A 103 12.02 10.10 0.33
CA LEU A 103 12.37 10.66 1.63
C LEU A 103 13.13 9.73 2.57
N ALA A 104 13.10 8.40 2.38
CA ALA A 104 13.68 7.48 3.38
C ALA A 104 15.18 7.71 3.62
N GLU A 105 15.93 8.15 2.62
CA GLU A 105 17.36 8.47 2.77
C GLU A 105 17.62 9.74 3.60
N HIS A 106 16.64 10.65 3.68
CA HIS A 106 16.83 12.00 4.25
C HIS A 106 15.89 12.29 5.43
N ASP A 107 14.91 11.42 5.67
CA ASP A 107 13.91 11.57 6.73
C ASP A 107 13.78 10.27 7.54
N PRO A 108 14.47 10.17 8.70
CA PRO A 108 14.44 8.94 9.51
C PRO A 108 13.05 8.59 10.05
N VAL A 109 12.15 9.56 10.17
CA VAL A 109 10.75 9.31 10.59
C VAL A 109 9.99 8.60 9.48
N VAL A 110 10.14 9.06 8.23
CA VAL A 110 9.54 8.41 7.06
C VAL A 110 10.15 7.02 6.86
N ALA A 111 11.47 6.88 6.95
CA ALA A 111 12.16 5.59 6.83
C ALA A 111 11.63 4.56 7.84
N ALA A 112 11.60 4.93 9.13
CA ALA A 112 11.12 4.06 10.19
C ALA A 112 9.63 3.70 10.03
N ARG A 113 8.80 4.65 9.57
CA ARG A 113 7.37 4.40 9.33
C ARG A 113 7.16 3.48 8.13
N SER A 114 7.94 3.67 7.07
CA SER A 114 7.91 2.80 5.87
C SER A 114 8.23 1.36 6.25
N LEU A 115 9.35 1.15 6.93
CA LEU A 115 9.78 -0.19 7.35
C LEU A 115 8.71 -0.88 8.20
N ARG A 116 8.24 -0.22 9.26
CA ARG A 116 7.17 -0.79 10.11
C ARG A 116 5.92 -1.16 9.32
N THR A 117 5.52 -0.32 8.37
CA THR A 117 4.33 -0.61 7.54
C THR A 117 4.53 -1.84 6.68
N LEU A 118 5.72 -2.01 6.08
CA LEU A 118 6.06 -3.19 5.29
C LEU A 118 6.09 -4.45 6.16
N ASP A 119 6.71 -4.37 7.35
CA ASP A 119 6.76 -5.47 8.31
C ASP A 119 5.35 -5.88 8.79
N GLU A 120 4.47 -4.91 9.07
CA GLU A 120 3.09 -5.16 9.48
C GLU A 120 2.27 -5.82 8.36
N LEU A 121 2.43 -5.36 7.11
CA LEU A 121 1.75 -5.97 5.95
C LEU A 121 2.26 -7.38 5.67
N GLU A 122 3.57 -7.61 5.77
CA GLU A 122 4.19 -8.93 5.65
C GLU A 122 3.63 -9.88 6.70
N GLN A 123 3.58 -9.46 7.97
CA GLN A 123 3.05 -10.29 9.06
C GLN A 123 1.58 -10.68 8.85
N ILE A 124 0.75 -9.75 8.34
CA ILE A 124 -0.66 -10.03 8.03
C ILE A 124 -0.76 -11.09 6.92
N LEU A 125 0.01 -10.95 5.85
CA LEU A 125 0.06 -11.92 4.76
C LEU A 125 0.58 -13.28 5.24
N THR A 126 1.63 -13.30 6.05
CA THR A 126 2.18 -14.55 6.66
C THR A 126 1.10 -15.28 7.43
N THR A 127 0.37 -14.58 8.30
CA THR A 127 -0.70 -15.17 9.13
C THR A 127 -1.80 -15.81 8.28
N ASP A 128 -2.22 -15.15 7.19
CA ASP A 128 -3.25 -15.70 6.29
C ASP A 128 -2.73 -16.87 5.43
N ILE A 129 -1.46 -16.84 5.00
CA ILE A 129 -0.80 -17.96 4.31
C ILE A 129 -0.70 -19.19 5.24
N GLU A 130 -0.33 -18.99 6.51
CA GLU A 130 -0.35 -20.07 7.52
C GLU A 130 -1.75 -20.66 7.70
N ALA A 131 -2.80 -19.83 7.67
CA ALA A 131 -4.19 -20.30 7.69
C ALA A 131 -4.52 -21.15 6.45
N CYS A 132 -4.07 -20.72 5.24
CA CYS A 132 -4.20 -21.51 4.01
C CYS A 132 -3.48 -22.88 4.12
N GLN A 133 -2.30 -22.90 4.76
CA GLN A 133 -1.55 -24.17 4.99
C GLN A 133 -2.26 -25.08 5.99
N ARG A 134 -2.79 -24.53 7.09
CA ARG A 134 -3.56 -25.30 8.08
C ARG A 134 -4.83 -25.91 7.49
N HIS A 135 -5.50 -25.20 6.60
CA HIS A 135 -6.68 -25.70 5.89
C HIS A 135 -6.33 -26.71 4.78
N GLY A 136 -5.10 -26.69 4.27
CA GLY A 136 -4.65 -27.59 3.20
C GLY A 136 -4.78 -27.00 1.78
N ASP A 137 -4.96 -25.70 1.65
CA ASP A 137 -4.98 -25.00 0.35
C ASP A 137 -3.58 -24.75 -0.20
N LEU A 138 -2.59 -24.61 0.67
CA LEU A 138 -1.18 -24.40 0.32
C LEU A 138 -0.31 -25.50 0.93
N ASP A 139 0.82 -25.79 0.26
CA ASP A 139 1.79 -26.78 0.71
C ASP A 139 2.35 -26.38 2.11
N PRO A 140 2.15 -27.21 3.14
CA PRO A 140 2.65 -26.95 4.48
C PRO A 140 4.19 -26.96 4.58
N ALA A 141 4.91 -27.49 3.58
CA ALA A 141 6.37 -27.46 3.53
C ALA A 141 6.92 -26.15 2.97
N ALA A 142 6.10 -25.31 2.35
CA ALA A 142 6.54 -24.00 1.84
C ALA A 142 6.74 -23.01 2.99
N ASP A 143 7.75 -22.14 2.89
CA ASP A 143 7.99 -21.07 3.88
C ASP A 143 6.95 -19.97 3.75
N PRO A 144 6.06 -19.77 4.76
CA PRO A 144 5.00 -18.78 4.69
C PRO A 144 5.54 -17.34 4.66
N ASN A 145 6.68 -17.06 5.32
CA ASN A 145 7.29 -15.74 5.31
C ASN A 145 7.83 -15.41 3.90
N ALA A 146 8.50 -16.36 3.24
CA ALA A 146 8.99 -16.17 1.89
C ALA A 146 7.84 -15.90 0.89
N LEU A 147 6.72 -16.62 1.04
CA LEU A 147 5.53 -16.40 0.23
C LEU A 147 4.88 -15.04 0.51
N ALA A 148 4.85 -14.60 1.76
CA ALA A 148 4.33 -13.28 2.16
C ALA A 148 5.16 -12.14 1.56
N VAL A 149 6.50 -12.22 1.65
CA VAL A 149 7.40 -11.24 1.03
C VAL A 149 7.21 -11.19 -0.49
N LEU A 150 7.09 -12.36 -1.14
CA LEU A 150 6.81 -12.43 -2.57
C LEU A 150 5.49 -11.75 -2.93
N LEU A 151 4.41 -12.08 -2.22
CA LEU A 151 3.10 -11.46 -2.48
C LEU A 151 3.12 -9.95 -2.19
N LEU A 152 3.78 -9.51 -1.12
CA LEU A 152 3.94 -8.07 -0.84
C LEU A 152 4.67 -7.37 -1.98
N ALA A 153 5.74 -7.96 -2.51
CA ALA A 153 6.47 -7.41 -3.66
C ALA A 153 5.58 -7.35 -4.92
N VAL A 154 4.78 -8.39 -5.18
CA VAL A 154 3.83 -8.41 -6.29
C VAL A 154 2.78 -7.32 -6.15
N LEU A 155 2.18 -7.16 -4.97
CA LEU A 155 1.17 -6.12 -4.70
C LEU A 155 1.75 -4.72 -4.94
N ARG A 156 2.96 -4.45 -4.46
CA ARG A 156 3.67 -3.17 -4.74
C ARG A 156 4.01 -3.03 -6.22
N GLY A 157 4.34 -4.13 -6.90
CA GLY A 157 4.57 -4.20 -8.34
C GLY A 157 3.32 -3.85 -9.15
N ILE A 158 2.15 -4.39 -8.79
CA ILE A 158 0.87 -4.06 -9.44
C ILE A 158 0.60 -2.55 -9.37
N GLU A 159 0.74 -1.93 -8.19
CA GLU A 159 0.55 -0.48 -8.03
C GLU A 159 1.54 0.35 -8.87
N ALA A 160 2.79 -0.10 -8.96
CA ALA A 160 3.82 0.55 -9.77
C ALA A 160 3.52 0.43 -11.28
N LEU A 161 3.10 -0.75 -11.74
CA LEU A 161 2.72 -1.01 -13.13
C LEU A 161 1.52 -0.17 -13.56
N GLY A 162 0.47 -0.09 -12.72
CA GLY A 162 -0.69 0.75 -13.00
C GLY A 162 -0.33 2.24 -13.04
N LYS A 163 0.52 2.71 -12.12
CA LYS A 163 1.05 4.07 -12.19
C LYS A 163 1.83 4.31 -13.48
N GLY A 164 2.58 3.31 -13.95
CA GLY A 164 3.30 3.34 -15.22
C GLY A 164 2.40 3.27 -16.46
N GLY A 165 1.09 3.02 -16.28
CA GLY A 165 0.11 3.03 -17.37
C GLY A 165 -0.21 1.67 -17.95
N LYS A 166 0.14 0.57 -17.27
CA LYS A 166 -0.35 -0.77 -17.66
C LYS A 166 -1.88 -0.80 -17.50
N ASP A 167 -2.52 -1.46 -18.45
CA ASP A 167 -3.98 -1.62 -18.50
C ASP A 167 -4.50 -2.65 -17.47
N GLU A 168 -5.79 -2.67 -17.29
CA GLU A 168 -6.48 -3.58 -16.37
C GLU A 168 -6.17 -5.05 -16.66
N ALA A 169 -6.12 -5.45 -17.95
CA ALA A 169 -5.85 -6.83 -18.34
C ALA A 169 -4.43 -7.28 -17.90
N ALA A 170 -3.44 -6.40 -18.05
CA ALA A 170 -2.08 -6.67 -17.59
C ALA A 170 -2.00 -6.79 -16.06
N LEU A 171 -2.67 -5.90 -15.31
CA LEU A 171 -2.68 -5.93 -13.85
C LEU A 171 -3.40 -7.18 -13.31
N HIS A 172 -4.51 -7.56 -13.93
CA HIS A 172 -5.22 -8.79 -13.63
C HIS A 172 -4.34 -10.03 -13.89
N THR A 173 -3.65 -10.05 -15.02
CA THR A 173 -2.73 -11.16 -15.36
C THR A 173 -1.65 -11.34 -14.31
N VAL A 174 -1.07 -10.24 -13.79
CA VAL A 174 -0.06 -10.31 -12.70
C VAL A 174 -0.68 -10.91 -11.44
N ALA A 175 -1.88 -10.46 -11.05
CA ALA A 175 -2.58 -10.96 -9.86
C ALA A 175 -2.89 -12.47 -9.97
N GLU A 176 -3.46 -12.92 -11.09
CA GLU A 176 -3.78 -14.35 -11.30
C GLU A 176 -2.52 -15.21 -11.39
N THR A 177 -1.47 -14.72 -12.04
CA THR A 177 -0.20 -15.46 -12.11
C THR A 177 0.41 -15.61 -10.72
N ALA A 178 0.40 -14.54 -9.90
CA ALA A 178 0.92 -14.61 -8.53
C ALA A 178 0.16 -15.63 -7.68
N LEU A 179 -1.16 -15.72 -7.82
CA LEU A 179 -1.98 -16.72 -7.13
C LEU A 179 -1.75 -18.14 -7.65
N ALA A 180 -1.54 -18.29 -8.96
CA ALA A 180 -1.32 -19.59 -9.60
C ALA A 180 0.04 -20.23 -9.28
N ILE A 181 1.06 -19.44 -8.98
CA ILE A 181 2.41 -19.95 -8.63
C ILE A 181 2.55 -20.32 -7.15
N LEU A 182 1.55 -19.99 -6.31
CA LEU A 182 1.58 -20.41 -4.91
C LEU A 182 1.57 -21.96 -4.83
N PRO A 183 2.48 -22.56 -4.04
CA PRO A 183 2.63 -24.01 -3.98
C PRO A 183 1.36 -24.66 -3.38
N ARG A 184 0.83 -25.63 -4.10
CA ARG A 184 -0.30 -26.46 -3.65
C ARG A 184 0.19 -27.77 -3.08
N PRO A 185 -0.59 -28.45 -2.22
CA PRO A 185 -0.27 -29.77 -1.69
C PRO A 185 -0.09 -30.83 -2.76
#